data_a6847fcfbae231c65033b4d4e5b06511
#
_entry.id   a6847fcfbae231c65033b4d4e5b06511
#
_cell.length_a   1.000
_cell.length_b   1.000
_cell.length_c   1.000
_cell.angle_alpha   90.00
_cell.angle_beta   90.00
_cell.angle_gamma   90.00
#
_symmetry.space_group_name_H-M   'P 1'
#
loop_
_entity.id
_entity.type
_entity.pdbx_description
1 polymer ?
#
loop_
_entity_poly.entity_id
_entity_poly.type
_entity_poly.pdbx_seq_one_letter_code
_entity_poly.pdbx_strand_id
1 'polypeptide(L)' 'MRIMGLDYGSKTVGVAISDELLITAQAVETITRKAENKLRQTYARIEQLTKEYDVERIVLG' A
#
# COMPACT_ATOMS: atom_id res chain seq x y z
N MET A 1 14.96 -5.50 3.59
CA MET A 1 14.31 -4.19 3.36
C MET A 1 13.17 -4.36 2.37
N ARG A 2 12.01 -3.78 2.64
CA ARG A 2 10.88 -3.82 1.72
C ARG A 2 10.38 -2.43 1.42
N ILE A 3 9.92 -2.25 0.19
CA ILE A 3 9.37 -0.98 -0.28
C ILE A 3 7.92 -1.23 -0.68
N MET A 4 7.04 -0.35 -0.22
CA MET A 4 5.63 -0.40 -0.58
C MET A 4 5.36 0.62 -1.67
N GLY A 5 4.70 0.19 -2.75
CA GLY A 5 4.22 1.07 -3.80
C GLY A 5 2.73 1.26 -3.67
N LEU A 6 2.27 2.50 -3.79
CA LEU A 6 0.86 2.84 -3.73
C LEU A 6 0.43 3.48 -5.03
N ASP A 7 -0.66 2.99 -5.59
CA ASP A 7 -1.26 3.52 -6.82
C ASP A 7 -2.66 4.01 -6.50
N TYR A 8 -2.84 5.33 -6.44
CA TYR A 8 -4.08 5.94 -6.01
C TYR A 8 -5.06 6.13 -7.17
N GLY A 9 -6.25 5.57 -7.02
CA GLY A 9 -7.40 5.89 -7.85
C GLY A 9 -8.39 6.76 -7.08
N SER A 10 -9.51 7.07 -7.68
CA SER A 10 -10.52 7.92 -7.05
C SER A 10 -11.13 7.27 -5.81
N LYS A 11 -11.31 5.96 -5.83
CA LYS A 11 -11.90 5.21 -4.72
C LYS A 11 -11.08 3.99 -4.33
N THR A 12 -9.93 3.79 -4.94
CA THR A 12 -9.10 2.63 -4.68
C THR A 12 -7.65 3.02 -4.49
N VAL A 13 -6.93 2.20 -3.75
CA VAL A 13 -5.48 2.30 -3.62
C VAL A 13 -4.91 0.91 -3.84
N GLY A 14 -4.15 0.76 -4.91
CA GLY A 14 -3.43 -0.49 -5.16
C GLY A 14 -2.16 -0.51 -4.30
N VAL A 15 -1.95 -1.60 -3.59
CA VAL A 15 -0.79 -1.77 -2.72
C VAL A 15 0.08 -2.89 -3.27
N ALA A 16 1.34 -2.59 -3.52
CA ALA A 16 2.33 -3.58 -3.93
C ALA A 16 3.52 -3.51 -2.99
N ILE A 17 4.14 -4.64 -2.73
CA ILE A 17 5.28 -4.71 -1.82
C ILE A 17 6.40 -5.46 -2.51
N SER A 18 7.61 -4.90 -2.48
CA SER A 18 8.78 -5.57 -3.02
C SER A 18 9.24 -6.67 -2.08
N ASP A 19 10.00 -7.63 -2.62
CA ASP A 19 10.63 -8.63 -1.78
C ASP A 19 11.85 -8.03 -1.06
N GLU A 20 12.49 -8.82 -0.22
CA GLU A 20 13.65 -8.34 0.55
C GLU A 20 14.84 -8.01 -0.32
N LEU A 21 14.93 -8.59 -1.50
CA LEU A 21 16.02 -8.35 -2.44
C LEU A 21 15.72 -7.23 -3.42
N LEU A 22 14.50 -6.66 -3.36
CA LEU A 22 14.05 -5.57 -4.23
C LEU A 22 14.04 -5.95 -5.72
N ILE A 23 13.95 -7.23 -6.02
CA ILE A 23 13.96 -7.71 -7.41
C ILE A 23 12.58 -7.65 -8.02
N THR A 24 11.56 -8.05 -7.27
CA THR A 24 10.18 -8.06 -7.76
C THR A 24 9.27 -7.36 -6.77
N ALA A 25 8.19 -6.82 -7.29
CA ALA A 25 7.12 -6.26 -6.48
C ALA A 25 5.84 -7.03 -6.79
N GLN A 26 5.11 -7.41 -5.76
CA GLN A 26 3.86 -8.15 -5.92
C GLN A 26 2.70 -7.33 -5.41
N ALA A 27 1.60 -7.37 -6.16
CA ALA A 27 0.36 -6.76 -5.71
C ALA A 27 -0.15 -7.54 -4.50
N VAL A 28 -0.35 -6.84 -3.41
CA VAL A 28 -0.77 -7.45 -2.15
C VAL A 28 -2.27 -7.28 -1.96
N GLU A 29 -2.77 -6.07 -2.22
CA GLU A 29 -4.15 -5.76 -1.90
C GLU A 29 -4.58 -4.52 -2.66
N THR A 30 -5.86 -4.44 -2.98
CA THR A 30 -6.47 -3.20 -3.46
C THR A 30 -7.44 -2.74 -2.38
N ILE A 31 -7.18 -1.57 -1.81
CA ILE A 31 -8.03 -1.00 -0.78
C ILE A 31 -9.10 -0.18 -1.47
N THR A 32 -10.37 -0.54 -1.26
CA THR A 32 -11.50 0.16 -1.85
C THR A 32 -12.16 1.03 -0.79
N ARG A 33 -12.45 2.28 -1.12
CA ARG A 33 -13.18 3.20 -0.25
C ARG A 33 -14.62 3.28 -0.72
N LYS A 34 -15.54 3.34 0.24
CA LYS A 34 -16.96 3.52 -0.10
C LYS A 34 -17.23 4.91 -0.64
N ALA A 35 -16.44 5.89 -0.23
CA ALA A 35 -16.54 7.26 -0.70
C ALA A 35 -15.16 7.88 -0.69
N GLU A 36 -14.95 8.91 -1.54
CA GLU A 36 -13.64 9.53 -1.68
C GLU A 36 -13.14 10.17 -0.39
N ASN A 37 -14.04 10.55 0.51
CA ASN A 37 -13.65 11.18 1.78
C ASN A 37 -13.39 10.19 2.91
N LYS A 38 -13.36 8.90 2.64
CA LYS A 38 -13.07 7.88 3.66
C LYS A 38 -11.58 7.53 3.70
N LEU A 39 -10.74 8.56 3.75
CA LEU A 39 -9.29 8.38 3.72
C LEU A 39 -8.72 7.81 5.01
N ARG A 40 -9.36 8.08 6.14
CA ARG A 40 -8.86 7.61 7.43
C ARG A 40 -8.71 6.09 7.47
N GLN A 41 -9.73 5.39 6.99
CA GLN A 41 -9.70 3.92 6.97
C GLN A 41 -8.63 3.40 6.01
N THR A 42 -8.45 4.08 4.88
CA THR A 42 -7.42 3.74 3.92
C THR A 42 -6.03 3.86 4.54
N TYR A 43 -5.76 4.97 5.22
CA TYR A 43 -4.46 5.19 5.85
C TYR A 43 -4.22 4.22 6.99
N ALA A 44 -5.26 3.89 7.76
CA ALA A 44 -5.12 2.91 8.83
C ALA A 44 -4.74 1.53 8.27
N ARG A 45 -5.32 1.14 7.14
CA ARG A 45 -4.98 -0.13 6.51
C ARG A 45 -3.55 -0.12 5.96
N ILE A 46 -3.15 0.98 5.35
CA ILE A 46 -1.78 1.12 4.85
C ILE A 46 -0.78 1.00 6.00
N GLU A 47 -1.04 1.69 7.11
CA GLU A 47 -0.16 1.60 8.27
C GLU A 47 -0.07 0.18 8.80
N GLN A 48 -1.19 -0.53 8.85
CA GLN A 48 -1.21 -1.91 9.30
C GLN A 48 -0.35 -2.79 8.39
N LEU A 49 -0.44 -2.59 7.08
CA LEU A 49 0.36 -3.34 6.12
C LEU A 49 1.85 -3.03 6.24
N THR A 50 2.22 -1.78 6.51
CA THR A 50 3.64 -1.44 6.69
C THR A 50 4.24 -2.18 7.87
N LYS A 51 3.46 -2.35 8.94
CA LYS A 51 3.92 -3.10 10.11
C LYS A 51 3.97 -4.59 9.84
N GLU A 52 2.97 -5.11 9.14
CA GLU A 52 2.87 -6.53 8.86
C GLU A 52 4.01 -7.02 7.96
N TYR A 53 4.39 -6.22 6.98
CA TYR A 53 5.43 -6.59 6.02
C TYR A 53 6.79 -5.96 6.31
N ASP A 54 6.92 -5.24 7.43
CA ASP A 54 8.17 -4.61 7.82
C ASP A 54 8.70 -3.68 6.72
N VAL A 55 7.83 -2.78 6.25
CA VAL A 55 8.13 -1.86 5.16
C VAL A 55 8.96 -0.70 5.67
N GLU A 56 10.04 -0.38 4.97
CA GLU A 56 10.93 0.73 5.34
C GLU A 56 10.64 2.00 4.55
N ARG A 57 10.08 1.88 3.35
CA ARG A 57 9.87 3.02 2.48
C ARG A 57 8.58 2.88 1.70
N ILE A 58 7.90 3.98 1.49
CA ILE A 58 6.68 4.03 0.67
C ILE A 58 6.95 4.90 -0.55
N VAL A 59 6.60 4.39 -1.72
CA VAL A 59 6.71 5.11 -2.98
C VAL A 59 5.31 5.33 -3.52
N LEU A 60 5.00 6.56 -3.91
CA LEU A 60 3.72 6.91 -4.52
C LEU A 60 3.87 6.85 -6.03
N GLY A 61 3.01 6.07 -6.64
CA GLY A 61 2.99 5.94 -8.09
C GLY A 61 1.99 6.84 -8.77
#